data_01f7936ee97c47a43e324306bd99bffb
#
_entry.id   01f7936ee97c47a43e324306bd99bffb
#
_cell.length_a   1.000
_cell.length_b   1.000
_cell.length_c   1.000
_cell.angle_alpha   90.00
_cell.angle_beta   90.00
_cell.angle_gamma   90.00
#
_symmetry.space_group_name_H-M   'P 1'
#
loop_
_entity.id
_entity.type
_entity.pdbx_description
1 polymer ?
#
loop_
_entity_poly.entity_id
_entity_poly.type
_entity_poly.pdbx_seq_one_letter_code
_entity_poly.pdbx_strand_id
1 'polypeptide(L)' 'MDNGSFLNNNFVNGSGIPLGLGMALAQNNKAMAAFSGLNDSERQNIIDRTHNVNSSEEMRELVDSLV' A
#
# COMPACT_ATOMS: atom_id res chain seq x y z
N MET A 1 -5.45 -14.05 -17.49
CA MET A 1 -5.13 -13.68 -17.08
C MET A 1 -4.99 -12.68 -17.01
N ASP A 2 -5.18 -12.22 -17.24
CA ASP A 2 -4.82 -11.19 -17.11
C ASP A 2 -5.38 -10.40 -16.14
N ASN A 3 -6.43 -10.71 -15.35
CA ASN A 3 -6.86 -10.02 -14.28
C ASN A 3 -5.87 -10.00 -13.21
N GLY A 4 -5.21 -11.02 -13.00
CA GLY A 4 -4.10 -11.03 -12.09
C GLY A 4 -3.04 -10.08 -12.52
N SER A 5 -2.88 -9.93 -13.82
CA SER A 5 -1.87 -9.08 -14.32
C SER A 5 -2.14 -7.63 -14.01
N PHE A 6 -3.39 -7.24 -13.96
CA PHE A 6 -3.70 -5.90 -13.60
C PHE A 6 -3.07 -5.52 -12.27
N LEU A 7 -3.29 -6.31 -11.25
CA LEU A 7 -2.74 -6.03 -9.96
C LEU A 7 -1.22 -6.16 -9.93
N ASN A 8 -0.71 -7.18 -10.58
CA ASN A 8 0.70 -7.46 -10.47
C ASN A 8 1.55 -6.46 -11.20
N ASN A 9 1.09 -6.04 -12.36
CA ASN A 9 1.94 -5.28 -13.22
C ASN A 9 1.86 -3.79 -12.96
N ASN A 10 0.70 -3.32 -12.58
CA ASN A 10 0.50 -1.89 -12.52
C ASN A 10 0.48 -1.35 -11.12
N PHE A 11 -0.12 -2.07 -10.20
CA PHE A 11 -0.29 -1.53 -8.87
C PHE A 11 0.77 -2.02 -7.91
N VAL A 12 1.04 -3.30 -7.89
CA VAL A 12 1.95 -3.86 -6.90
C VAL A 12 3.38 -3.84 -7.39
N ASN A 13 3.63 -4.49 -8.51
CA ASN A 13 5.01 -4.67 -8.95
C ASN A 13 5.57 -3.46 -9.64
N GLY A 14 4.77 -2.81 -10.43
CA GLY A 14 5.24 -1.70 -11.23
C GLY A 14 5.48 -0.45 -10.42
N SER A 15 4.80 -0.29 -9.30
CA SER A 15 4.93 0.90 -8.48
C SER A 15 5.82 0.70 -7.27
N GLY A 16 6.29 -0.52 -7.03
CA GLY A 16 7.12 -0.81 -5.88
C GLY A 16 6.35 -0.92 -4.57
N ILE A 17 5.04 -0.99 -4.61
CA ILE A 17 4.22 -1.11 -3.41
C ILE A 17 4.18 -2.56 -2.95
N PRO A 18 4.54 -2.84 -1.69
CA PRO A 18 4.43 -4.21 -1.19
C PRO A 18 3.00 -4.72 -1.26
N LEU A 19 2.86 -6.01 -1.53
CA LEU A 19 1.54 -6.60 -1.69
C LEU A 19 0.66 -6.39 -0.48
N GLY A 20 1.19 -6.60 0.71
CA GLY A 20 0.39 -6.43 1.92
C GLY A 20 -0.11 -5.01 2.09
N LEU A 21 0.73 -4.04 1.78
CA LEU A 21 0.31 -2.64 1.84
C LEU A 21 -0.76 -2.36 0.81
N GLY A 22 -0.57 -2.85 -0.41
CA GLY A 22 -1.56 -2.64 -1.46
C GLY A 22 -2.91 -3.22 -1.10
N MET A 23 -2.92 -4.41 -0.52
CA MET A 23 -4.17 -5.05 -0.13
C MET A 23 -4.86 -4.29 1.01
N ALA A 24 -4.09 -3.82 1.98
CA ALA A 24 -4.67 -3.06 3.08
C ALA A 24 -5.24 -1.74 2.60
N LEU A 25 -4.55 -1.07 1.68
CA LEU A 25 -5.08 0.16 1.10
C LEU A 25 -6.36 -0.09 0.31
N ALA A 26 -6.43 -1.22 -0.39
CA ALA A 26 -7.61 -1.55 -1.17
C ALA A 26 -8.83 -1.76 -0.28
N GLN A 27 -8.63 -2.09 0.98
CA GLN A 27 -9.71 -2.32 1.93
C GLN A 27 -10.10 -1.04 2.68
N ASN A 28 -9.40 0.06 2.43
CA ASN A 28 -9.65 1.30 3.15
C ASN A 28 -9.59 2.46 2.16
N ASN A 29 -10.74 2.86 1.67
CA ASN A 29 -10.81 3.86 0.61
C ASN A 29 -10.21 5.21 1.03
N LYS A 30 -10.37 5.58 2.28
CA LYS A 30 -9.84 6.84 2.76
C LYS A 30 -8.31 6.79 2.79
N ALA A 31 -7.76 5.68 3.24
CA ALA A 31 -6.32 5.53 3.28
C ALA A 31 -5.74 5.46 1.88
N MET A 32 -6.42 4.79 0.97
CA MET A 32 -5.97 4.74 -0.41
C MET A 32 -5.91 6.15 -1.01
N ALA A 33 -6.94 6.96 -0.77
CA ALA A 33 -6.96 8.32 -1.28
C ALA A 33 -5.84 9.15 -0.65
N ALA A 34 -5.63 8.99 0.64
CA ALA A 34 -4.57 9.72 1.32
C ALA A 34 -3.21 9.34 0.78
N PHE A 35 -2.98 8.03 0.60
CA PHE A 35 -1.71 7.54 0.07
C PHE A 35 -1.47 8.06 -1.34
N SER A 36 -2.50 8.05 -2.15
CA SER A 36 -2.39 8.50 -3.55
C SER A 36 -2.07 9.99 -3.64
N GLY A 37 -2.47 10.76 -2.65
CA GLY A 37 -2.20 12.19 -2.63
C GLY A 37 -0.82 12.58 -2.13
N LEU A 38 -0.05 11.62 -1.62
CA LEU A 38 1.27 11.91 -1.12
C LEU A 38 2.27 12.08 -2.26
N ASN A 39 3.34 12.82 -2.02
CA ASN A 39 4.41 12.90 -3.01
C ASN A 39 5.27 11.63 -2.92
N ASP A 40 6.21 11.49 -3.85
CA ASP A 40 7.02 10.28 -3.94
C ASP A 40 7.80 10.01 -2.65
N SER A 41 8.35 11.06 -2.07
CA SER A 41 9.14 10.91 -0.87
C SER A 41 8.31 10.41 0.29
N GLU A 42 7.11 10.94 0.42
CA GLU A 42 6.20 10.53 1.49
C GLU A 42 5.71 9.11 1.28
N ARG A 43 5.40 8.75 0.04
CA ARG A 43 4.99 7.38 -0.25
C ARG A 43 6.11 6.40 0.05
N GLN A 44 7.33 6.76 -0.30
CA GLN A 44 8.47 5.88 -0.03
C GLN A 44 8.67 5.70 1.47
N ASN A 45 8.43 6.74 2.24
CA ASN A 45 8.50 6.67 3.69
C ASN A 45 7.53 5.63 4.23
N ILE A 46 6.29 5.64 3.72
CA ILE A 46 5.29 4.66 4.12
C ILE A 46 5.75 3.25 3.73
N ILE A 47 6.25 3.10 2.52
CA ILE A 47 6.72 1.81 2.04
C ILE A 47 7.84 1.29 2.93
N ASP A 48 8.77 2.16 3.29
CA ASP A 48 9.87 1.77 4.16
C ASP A 48 9.38 1.29 5.53
N ARG A 49 8.35 1.92 6.05
CA ARG A 49 7.78 1.51 7.33
C ARG A 49 7.18 0.12 7.28
N THR A 50 6.73 -0.32 6.12
CA THR A 50 6.16 -1.66 6.01
C THR A 50 7.18 -2.75 6.23
N HIS A 51 8.47 -2.43 6.10
CA HIS A 51 9.51 -3.42 6.34
C HIS A 51 9.58 -3.86 7.81
N ASN A 52 9.00 -3.08 8.70
CA ASN A 52 8.96 -3.40 10.12
C ASN A 52 7.62 -4.00 10.54
N VAL A 53 6.72 -4.18 9.59
CA VAL A 53 5.40 -4.75 9.89
C VAL A 53 5.50 -6.26 9.87
N ASN A 54 4.98 -6.91 10.90
CA ASN A 54 5.11 -8.36 11.06
C ASN A 54 3.81 -9.11 10.91
N SER A 55 2.68 -8.42 10.77
CA SER A 55 1.39 -9.09 10.67
C SER A 55 0.43 -8.25 9.86
N SER A 56 -0.66 -8.87 9.42
CA SER A 56 -1.68 -8.14 8.69
C SER A 56 -2.38 -7.13 9.58
N GLU A 57 -2.47 -7.42 10.86
CA GLU A 57 -3.06 -6.47 11.79
C GLU A 57 -2.19 -5.22 11.92
N GLU A 58 -0.89 -5.40 12.01
CA GLU A 58 0.03 -4.25 12.05
C GLU A 58 -0.02 -3.46 10.75
N MET A 59 -0.16 -4.14 9.63
CA MET A 59 -0.29 -3.44 8.36
C MET A 59 -1.56 -2.61 8.33
N ARG A 60 -2.63 -3.13 8.86
CA ARG A 60 -3.89 -2.39 8.93
C ARG A 60 -3.74 -1.16 9.81
N GLU A 61 -3.03 -1.31 10.93
CA GLU A 61 -2.78 -0.17 11.80
C GLU A 61 -1.96 0.91 11.10
N LEU A 62 -0.98 0.50 10.35
CA LEU A 62 -0.17 1.45 9.59
C LEU A 62 -1.04 2.21 8.59
N VAL A 63 -1.88 1.49 7.88
CA VAL A 63 -2.77 2.09 6.89
C VAL A 63 -3.78 3.01 7.57
N ASP A 64 -4.33 2.59 8.70
CA ASP A 64 -5.29 3.41 9.43
C ASP A 64 -4.66 4.72 9.88
N SER A 65 -3.38 4.73 10.12
CA SER A 65 -2.68 5.95 10.57
C SER A 65 -2.57 7.00 9.48
N LEU A 66 -2.90 6.65 8.24
CA LEU A 66 -2.85 7.60 7.15
C LEU A 66 -4.08 8.51 7.09
N VAL A 67 -5.10 8.18 7.83
CA VAL A 67 -6.35 8.95 7.82
C VAL A 67 -6.66 9.52 9.18
#